data_424a1b16283e5b0ff078dc1581ebac99
#
_entry.id   424a1b16283e5b0ff078dc1581ebac99
#
_cell.length_a   1.000
_cell.length_b   1.000
_cell.length_c   1.000
_cell.angle_alpha   90.00
_cell.angle_beta   90.00
_cell.angle_gamma   90.00
#
_symmetry.space_group_name_H-M   'P 1'
#
loop_
_entity.id
_entity.type
_entity.pdbx_description
1 polymer ?
#
loop_
_entity_poly.entity_id
_entity_poly.type
_entity_poly.pdbx_seq_one_letter_code
_entity_poly.pdbx_strand_id
1 'polypeptide(L)'
;EDVEKVCKSVDGVVVAANYNCPGQLVISGAIPAVEKACEILKEKGAKRALILPVGGAFHSPLMEPAREELAKAIEHTEFKKPTCPIYQNVSTFAVVHTDDIRTNLIYQLTAPVKWTQSIQQMIKDGATEFIEVGPGKALQGLIKKIDREAQVSQGTAAY
;
A
#
# COMPACT_ATOMS: atom_id res chain seq x y z
N GLU A 1 -4.65 7.37 -12.42
CA GLU A 1 -4.33 8.66 -13.09
C GLU A 1 -5.36 9.75 -12.73
N ASP A 2 -6.66 9.48 -12.89
CA ASP A 2 -7.69 10.50 -12.61
C ASP A 2 -7.81 10.82 -11.12
N VAL A 3 -7.72 9.80 -10.25
CA VAL A 3 -7.72 9.99 -8.79
C VAL A 3 -6.53 10.84 -8.34
N GLU A 4 -5.35 10.59 -8.86
CA GLU A 4 -4.14 11.36 -8.52
C GLU A 4 -4.25 12.83 -8.97
N LYS A 5 -4.84 13.07 -10.15
CA LYS A 5 -5.12 14.43 -10.65
C LYS A 5 -6.09 15.16 -9.74
N VAL A 6 -7.14 14.47 -9.29
CA VAL A 6 -8.11 15.06 -8.34
C VAL A 6 -7.41 15.36 -7.01
N CYS A 7 -6.64 14.44 -6.44
CA CYS A 7 -5.90 14.71 -5.21
C CYS A 7 -5.00 15.95 -5.32
N LYS A 8 -4.32 16.13 -6.46
CA LYS A 8 -3.46 17.30 -6.72
C LYS A 8 -4.23 18.60 -6.94
N SER A 9 -5.53 18.54 -7.29
CA SER A 9 -6.36 19.72 -7.56
C SER A 9 -7.11 20.25 -6.32
N VAL A 10 -7.06 19.53 -5.21
CA VAL A 10 -7.71 19.90 -3.96
C VAL A 10 -6.74 20.63 -3.06
N ASP A 11 -7.21 21.70 -2.40
CA ASP A 11 -6.41 22.41 -1.40
C ASP A 11 -6.25 21.55 -0.13
N GLY A 12 -5.04 21.53 0.40
CA GLY A 12 -4.66 20.72 1.55
C GLY A 12 -4.01 19.40 1.16
N VAL A 13 -3.70 18.59 2.18
CA VAL A 13 -3.01 17.32 1.97
C VAL A 13 -4.02 16.21 1.69
N VAL A 14 -4.04 15.71 0.47
CA VAL A 14 -4.72 14.47 0.08
C VAL A 14 -3.91 13.78 -1.02
N VAL A 15 -3.67 12.49 -0.87
CA VAL A 15 -2.86 11.69 -1.78
C VAL A 15 -3.49 10.33 -2.07
N ALA A 16 -3.11 9.71 -3.18
CA ALA A 16 -3.36 8.30 -3.42
C ALA A 16 -2.51 7.47 -2.47
N ALA A 17 -3.14 6.72 -1.58
CA ALA A 17 -2.49 6.02 -0.46
C ALA A 17 -2.34 4.51 -0.72
N ASN A 18 -3.35 3.84 -1.29
CA ASN A 18 -3.28 2.41 -1.57
C ASN A 18 -3.81 2.10 -2.97
N TYR A 19 -2.94 1.52 -3.79
CA TYR A 19 -3.30 0.95 -5.10
C TYR A 19 -3.65 -0.52 -4.92
N ASN A 20 -4.88 -0.81 -4.47
CA ASN A 20 -5.28 -2.16 -4.03
C ASN A 20 -5.47 -3.13 -5.19
N CYS A 21 -6.23 -2.74 -6.20
CA CYS A 21 -6.44 -3.52 -7.43
C CYS A 21 -7.04 -2.61 -8.51
N PRO A 22 -7.14 -3.04 -9.77
CA PRO A 22 -7.84 -2.29 -10.80
C PRO A 22 -9.25 -1.87 -10.35
N GLY A 23 -9.52 -0.57 -10.41
CA GLY A 23 -10.80 0.02 -9.97
C GLY A 23 -10.96 0.21 -8.45
N GLN A 24 -9.95 -0.09 -7.63
CA GLN A 24 -9.99 0.14 -6.19
C GLN A 24 -8.72 0.82 -5.70
N LEU A 25 -8.86 2.09 -5.31
CA LEU A 25 -7.80 2.93 -4.78
C LEU A 25 -8.28 3.63 -3.51
N VAL A 26 -7.40 3.75 -2.52
CA VAL A 26 -7.67 4.53 -1.29
C VAL A 26 -6.91 5.84 -1.38
N ILE A 27 -7.56 6.93 -0.99
CA ILE A 27 -6.93 8.24 -0.78
C ILE A 27 -6.81 8.51 0.72
N SER A 28 -5.80 9.28 1.11
CA SER A 28 -5.51 9.59 2.51
C SER A 28 -5.03 11.03 2.64
N GLY A 29 -5.38 11.68 3.75
CA GLY A 29 -4.99 13.07 3.97
C GLY A 29 -5.78 13.76 5.07
N ALA A 30 -5.80 15.07 5.04
CA ALA A 30 -6.63 15.89 5.94
C ALA A 30 -8.11 15.69 5.63
N ILE A 31 -8.94 15.60 6.67
CA ILE A 31 -10.38 15.29 6.55
C ILE A 31 -11.07 16.18 5.50
N PRO A 32 -10.97 17.52 5.56
CA PRO A 32 -11.65 18.37 4.57
C PRO A 32 -11.17 18.14 3.13
N ALA A 33 -9.88 17.87 2.94
CA ALA A 33 -9.30 17.60 1.63
C ALA A 33 -9.77 16.25 1.07
N VAL A 34 -9.84 15.20 1.92
CA VAL A 34 -10.37 13.88 1.54
C VAL A 34 -11.84 13.98 1.18
N GLU A 35 -12.66 14.68 1.96
CA GLU A 35 -14.08 14.89 1.69
C GLU A 35 -14.27 15.59 0.35
N LYS A 36 -13.54 16.69 0.10
CA LYS A 36 -13.60 17.43 -1.16
C LYS A 36 -13.15 16.58 -2.36
N ALA A 37 -12.09 15.82 -2.21
CA ALA A 37 -11.66 14.89 -3.25
C ALA A 37 -12.72 13.82 -3.55
N CYS A 38 -13.40 13.30 -2.53
CA CYS A 38 -14.49 12.33 -2.70
C CYS A 38 -15.68 12.92 -3.46
N GLU A 39 -16.07 14.18 -3.22
CA GLU A 39 -17.11 14.88 -3.97
C GLU A 39 -16.75 14.96 -5.46
N ILE A 40 -15.56 15.50 -5.77
CA ILE A 40 -15.09 15.64 -7.15
C ILE A 40 -14.98 14.29 -7.86
N LEU A 41 -14.51 13.26 -7.16
CA LEU A 41 -14.41 11.91 -7.72
C LEU A 41 -15.79 11.33 -8.06
N LYS A 42 -16.82 11.56 -7.23
CA LYS A 42 -18.19 11.16 -7.53
C LYS A 42 -18.73 11.88 -8.77
N GLU A 43 -18.53 13.19 -8.88
CA GLU A 43 -18.91 13.99 -10.06
C GLU A 43 -18.23 13.49 -11.34
N LYS A 44 -16.98 13.00 -11.22
CA LYS A 44 -16.20 12.40 -12.32
C LYS A 44 -16.55 10.93 -12.61
N GLY A 45 -17.58 10.38 -11.95
CA GLY A 45 -18.11 9.05 -12.25
C GLY A 45 -17.51 7.91 -11.41
N ALA A 46 -16.85 8.21 -10.28
CA ALA A 46 -16.47 7.15 -9.35
C ALA A 46 -17.73 6.45 -8.80
N LYS A 47 -17.81 5.14 -9.00
CA LYS A 47 -18.97 4.33 -8.56
C LYS A 47 -19.20 4.41 -7.05
N ARG A 48 -18.12 4.55 -6.28
CA ARG A 48 -18.13 4.68 -4.82
C ARG A 48 -16.99 5.57 -4.38
N ALA A 49 -17.26 6.50 -3.47
CA ALA A 49 -16.28 7.22 -2.68
C ALA A 49 -16.81 7.22 -1.24
N LEU A 50 -16.20 6.39 -0.40
CA LEU A 50 -16.62 6.13 0.98
C LEU A 50 -15.52 6.59 1.92
N ILE A 51 -15.89 7.29 2.99
CA ILE A 51 -14.99 7.60 4.09
C ILE A 51 -14.81 6.33 4.93
N LEU A 52 -13.56 5.93 5.15
CA LEU A 52 -13.24 4.78 5.98
C LEU A 52 -13.11 5.21 7.44
N PRO A 53 -13.62 4.43 8.40
CA PRO A 53 -13.52 4.73 9.83
C PRO A 53 -12.11 4.39 10.36
N VAL A 54 -11.10 5.14 9.93
CA VAL A 54 -9.71 4.98 10.34
C VAL A 54 -9.23 6.21 11.09
N GLY A 55 -8.38 6.01 12.12
CA GLY A 55 -7.95 7.07 13.04
C GLY A 55 -6.73 7.86 12.56
N GLY A 56 -6.25 7.70 11.34
CA GLY A 56 -5.06 8.41 10.86
C GLY A 56 -4.96 8.51 9.35
N ALA A 57 -4.17 9.48 8.90
CA ALA A 57 -3.89 9.72 7.48
C ALA A 57 -2.73 8.85 6.98
N PHE A 58 -2.85 7.52 7.15
CA PHE A 58 -1.82 6.55 6.78
C PHE A 58 -1.40 6.69 5.31
N HIS A 59 -0.13 6.45 5.05
CA HIS A 59 0.48 6.52 3.72
C HIS A 59 0.37 7.91 3.07
N SER A 60 0.36 8.97 3.89
CA SER A 60 0.37 10.38 3.47
C SER A 60 1.48 11.17 4.16
N PRO A 61 1.83 12.37 3.67
CA PRO A 61 2.81 13.25 4.33
C PRO A 61 2.47 13.60 5.78
N LEU A 62 1.21 13.49 6.19
CA LEU A 62 0.78 13.76 7.57
C LEU A 62 1.30 12.72 8.59
N MET A 63 1.84 11.59 8.11
CA MET A 63 2.48 10.58 8.95
C MET A 63 3.96 10.85 9.22
N GLU A 64 4.50 11.99 8.78
CA GLU A 64 5.91 12.33 8.95
C GLU A 64 6.41 12.24 10.41
N PRO A 65 5.69 12.73 11.44
CA PRO A 65 6.13 12.58 12.82
C PRO A 65 6.29 11.11 13.24
N ALA A 66 5.36 10.24 12.84
CA ALA A 66 5.44 8.82 13.14
C ALA A 66 6.57 8.13 12.34
N ARG A 67 6.87 8.60 11.12
CA ARG A 67 7.99 8.11 10.31
C ARG A 67 9.33 8.40 10.99
N GLU A 68 9.50 9.60 11.57
CA GLU A 68 10.72 9.96 12.29
C GLU A 68 10.93 9.08 13.53
N GLU A 69 9.87 8.78 14.28
CA GLU A 69 9.95 7.88 15.44
C GLU A 69 10.28 6.44 15.03
N LEU A 70 9.63 5.95 13.97
CA LEU A 70 9.91 4.62 13.42
C LEU A 70 11.35 4.52 12.90
N ALA A 71 11.88 5.56 12.25
CA ALA A 71 13.24 5.60 11.77
C ALA A 71 14.26 5.36 12.90
N LYS A 72 14.07 6.02 14.04
CA LYS A 72 14.91 5.81 15.23
C LYS A 72 14.86 4.37 15.74
N ALA A 73 13.67 3.75 15.77
CA ALA A 73 13.52 2.36 16.18
C ALA A 73 14.21 1.40 15.19
N ILE A 74 14.11 1.67 13.89
CA ILE A 74 14.76 0.89 12.83
C ILE A 74 16.29 1.02 12.91
N GLU A 75 16.83 2.21 13.20
CA GLU A 75 18.28 2.42 13.38
C GLU A 75 18.86 1.54 14.49
N HIS A 76 18.11 1.32 15.57
CA HIS A 76 18.53 0.49 16.71
C HIS A 76 18.17 -1.00 16.54
N THR A 77 17.58 -1.39 15.42
CA THR A 77 17.18 -2.78 15.16
C THR A 77 18.22 -3.48 14.28
N GLU A 78 18.68 -4.66 14.72
CA GLU A 78 19.52 -5.51 13.89
C GLU A 78 18.71 -6.14 12.76
N PHE A 79 19.14 -5.91 11.51
CA PHE A 79 18.55 -6.54 10.32
C PHE A 79 19.49 -7.62 9.81
N LYS A 80 18.98 -8.83 9.69
CA LYS A 80 19.70 -9.94 9.05
C LYS A 80 19.32 -10.01 7.58
N LYS A 81 20.28 -10.46 6.76
CA LYS A 81 20.01 -10.70 5.34
C LYS A 81 18.85 -11.70 5.19
N PRO A 82 17.81 -11.39 4.40
CA PRO A 82 16.71 -12.31 4.20
C PRO A 82 17.16 -13.55 3.41
N THR A 83 16.51 -14.69 3.68
CA THR A 83 16.75 -15.96 2.97
C THR A 83 16.11 -16.01 1.59
N CYS A 84 15.11 -15.15 1.35
CA CYS A 84 14.44 -14.98 0.07
C CYS A 84 14.20 -13.49 -0.21
N PRO A 85 13.96 -13.10 -1.47
CA PRO A 85 13.64 -11.72 -1.81
C PRO A 85 12.35 -11.24 -1.11
N ILE A 86 12.33 -9.96 -0.73
CA ILE A 86 11.18 -9.30 -0.09
C ILE A 86 10.65 -8.24 -1.03
N TYR A 87 9.33 -8.24 -1.26
CA TYR A 87 8.62 -7.17 -1.95
C TYR A 87 7.95 -6.27 -0.92
N GLN A 88 8.35 -5.01 -0.91
CA GLN A 88 7.85 -4.03 0.05
C GLN A 88 6.89 -3.04 -0.64
N ASN A 89 5.99 -2.45 0.12
CA ASN A 89 4.93 -1.58 -0.39
C ASN A 89 5.43 -0.43 -1.29
N VAL A 90 6.63 0.08 -1.01
CA VAL A 90 7.18 1.28 -1.64
C VAL A 90 7.90 0.96 -2.95
N SER A 91 8.76 -0.06 -2.93
CA SER A 91 9.68 -0.35 -4.03
C SER A 91 9.03 -1.12 -5.18
N THR A 92 8.10 -2.02 -4.88
CA THR A 92 7.47 -2.99 -5.81
C THR A 92 8.42 -4.02 -6.43
N PHE A 93 9.71 -3.95 -6.15
CA PHE A 93 10.74 -4.86 -6.66
C PHE A 93 11.24 -5.79 -5.56
N ALA A 94 11.82 -6.93 -5.99
CA ALA A 94 12.51 -7.86 -5.10
C ALA A 94 13.74 -7.20 -4.46
N VAL A 95 13.80 -7.19 -3.12
CA VAL A 95 14.88 -6.59 -2.35
C VAL A 95 15.52 -7.66 -1.46
N VAL A 96 16.86 -7.69 -1.40
CA VAL A 96 17.65 -8.63 -0.60
C VAL A 96 18.71 -7.93 0.26
N HIS A 97 18.96 -6.65 0.03
CA HIS A 97 19.92 -5.87 0.81
C HIS A 97 19.23 -5.23 2.01
N THR A 98 19.84 -5.40 3.18
CA THR A 98 19.28 -4.91 4.45
C THR A 98 19.10 -3.39 4.49
N ASP A 99 19.98 -2.63 3.86
CA ASP A 99 19.90 -1.17 3.83
C ASP A 99 18.71 -0.69 2.99
N ASP A 100 18.44 -1.36 1.86
CA ASP A 100 17.25 -1.08 1.04
C ASP A 100 15.97 -1.43 1.79
N ILE A 101 15.97 -2.58 2.50
CA ILE A 101 14.84 -3.02 3.33
C ILE A 101 14.55 -1.99 4.42
N ARG A 102 15.58 -1.52 5.14
CA ARG A 102 15.45 -0.45 6.17
C ARG A 102 14.89 0.83 5.58
N THR A 103 15.47 1.27 4.48
CA THR A 103 15.04 2.48 3.78
C THR A 103 13.57 2.40 3.39
N ASN A 104 13.14 1.31 2.78
CA ASN A 104 11.75 1.09 2.38
C ASN A 104 10.80 1.02 3.58
N LEU A 105 11.20 0.41 4.72
CA LEU A 105 10.42 0.37 5.95
C LEU A 105 10.18 1.76 6.53
N ILE A 106 11.18 2.65 6.46
CA ILE A 106 11.06 4.03 6.92
C ILE A 106 10.10 4.80 6.01
N TYR A 107 10.28 4.70 4.69
CA TYR A 107 9.48 5.45 3.73
C TYR A 107 8.03 4.99 3.62
N GLN A 108 7.71 3.74 3.94
CA GLN A 108 6.35 3.21 3.75
C GLN A 108 5.26 3.94 4.55
N LEU A 109 5.60 4.62 5.65
CA LEU A 109 4.60 5.35 6.45
C LEU A 109 4.03 6.57 5.72
N THR A 110 4.84 7.22 4.89
CA THR A 110 4.45 8.42 4.14
C THR A 110 4.26 8.16 2.65
N ALA A 111 4.65 6.98 2.18
CA ALA A 111 4.57 6.58 0.78
C ALA A 111 3.36 5.66 0.51
N PRO A 112 2.83 5.64 -0.72
CA PRO A 112 1.71 4.79 -1.07
C PRO A 112 2.04 3.29 -1.03
N VAL A 113 1.03 2.49 -0.68
CA VAL A 113 1.06 1.03 -0.84
C VAL A 113 0.76 0.70 -2.30
N LYS A 114 1.75 0.24 -3.02
CA LYS A 114 1.67 -0.12 -4.45
C LYS A 114 1.35 -1.61 -4.62
N TRP A 115 0.27 -2.08 -3.99
CA TRP A 115 -0.08 -3.51 -3.96
C TRP A 115 -0.28 -4.11 -5.35
N THR A 116 -1.05 -3.44 -6.21
CA THR A 116 -1.27 -3.88 -7.58
C THR A 116 0.05 -4.08 -8.33
N GLN A 117 0.94 -3.08 -8.26
CA GLN A 117 2.22 -3.11 -8.96
C GLN A 117 3.14 -4.20 -8.38
N SER A 118 3.12 -4.40 -7.06
CA SER A 118 3.91 -5.45 -6.40
C SER A 118 3.46 -6.85 -6.85
N ILE A 119 2.16 -7.12 -6.88
CA ILE A 119 1.64 -8.42 -7.36
C ILE A 119 1.96 -8.63 -8.83
N GLN A 120 1.77 -7.63 -9.67
CA GLN A 120 2.13 -7.71 -11.09
C GLN A 120 3.62 -7.98 -11.30
N GLN A 121 4.47 -7.35 -10.49
CA GLN A 121 5.91 -7.59 -10.56
C GLN A 121 6.28 -9.00 -10.07
N MET A 122 5.70 -9.48 -8.96
CA MET A 122 5.91 -10.84 -8.48
C MET A 122 5.55 -11.89 -9.53
N ILE A 123 4.40 -11.72 -10.22
CA ILE A 123 3.99 -12.60 -11.31
C ILE A 123 5.01 -12.56 -12.46
N LYS A 124 5.46 -11.37 -12.83
CA LYS A 124 6.47 -11.18 -13.87
C LYS A 124 7.82 -11.82 -13.50
N ASP A 125 8.16 -11.81 -12.22
CA ASP A 125 9.37 -12.43 -11.68
C ASP A 125 9.23 -13.96 -11.48
N GLY A 126 8.07 -14.55 -11.84
CA GLY A 126 7.84 -15.98 -11.87
C GLY A 126 7.06 -16.54 -10.67
N ALA A 127 6.42 -15.71 -9.86
CA ALA A 127 5.55 -16.21 -8.80
C ALA A 127 4.31 -16.93 -9.40
N THR A 128 4.09 -18.17 -9.01
CA THR A 128 2.98 -19.01 -9.50
C THR A 128 1.87 -19.18 -8.47
N GLU A 129 2.17 -19.00 -7.19
CA GLU A 129 1.23 -19.13 -6.09
C GLU A 129 1.45 -18.03 -5.06
N PHE A 130 0.34 -17.57 -4.44
CA PHE A 130 0.33 -16.58 -3.36
C PHE A 130 -0.35 -17.19 -2.13
N ILE A 131 0.34 -17.18 -1.01
CA ILE A 131 -0.17 -17.71 0.25
C ILE A 131 -0.35 -16.53 1.22
N GLU A 132 -1.62 -16.22 1.57
CA GLU A 132 -1.92 -15.23 2.59
C GLU A 132 -1.72 -15.84 3.97
N VAL A 133 -0.79 -15.29 4.75
CA VAL A 133 -0.52 -15.74 6.13
C VAL A 133 -1.12 -14.74 7.10
N GLY A 134 -2.09 -15.19 7.90
CA GLY A 134 -2.79 -14.33 8.86
C GLY A 134 -4.31 -14.52 8.84
N PRO A 135 -5.06 -13.76 9.65
CA PRO A 135 -6.51 -13.84 9.69
C PRO A 135 -7.16 -13.17 8.47
N GLY A 136 -8.22 -13.77 7.98
CA GLY A 136 -9.00 -13.23 6.86
C GLY A 136 -8.53 -13.70 5.48
N LYS A 137 -9.13 -13.13 4.42
CA LYS A 137 -8.88 -13.47 3.01
C LYS A 137 -8.88 -12.21 2.12
N ALA A 138 -8.52 -11.07 2.69
CA ALA A 138 -8.60 -9.79 2.00
C ALA A 138 -7.61 -9.70 0.84
N LEU A 139 -6.36 -10.12 1.07
CA LEU A 139 -5.31 -10.07 0.06
C LEU A 139 -5.55 -11.06 -1.08
N GLN A 140 -6.08 -12.24 -0.79
CA GLN A 140 -6.49 -13.21 -1.82
C GLN A 140 -7.51 -12.59 -2.78
N GLY A 141 -8.51 -11.89 -2.23
CA GLY A 141 -9.53 -11.20 -3.01
C GLY A 141 -8.97 -10.07 -3.89
N LEU A 142 -7.94 -9.36 -3.42
CA LEU A 142 -7.25 -8.33 -4.19
C LEU A 142 -6.40 -8.96 -5.32
N ILE A 143 -5.66 -10.03 -5.03
CA ILE A 143 -4.84 -10.73 -6.02
C ILE A 143 -5.72 -11.25 -7.16
N LYS A 144 -6.85 -11.90 -6.86
CA LYS A 144 -7.79 -12.38 -7.88
C LYS A 144 -8.41 -11.28 -8.75
N LYS A 145 -8.47 -10.04 -8.25
CA LYS A 145 -8.90 -8.87 -9.06
C LYS A 145 -7.77 -8.32 -9.94
N ILE A 146 -6.51 -8.53 -9.54
CA ILE A 146 -5.32 -8.14 -10.31
C ILE A 146 -5.07 -9.17 -11.41
N ASP A 147 -5.07 -10.45 -11.04
CA ASP A 147 -4.93 -11.59 -11.94
C ASP A 147 -5.89 -12.71 -11.53
N ARG A 148 -6.84 -13.04 -12.40
CA ARG A 148 -7.86 -14.07 -12.15
C ARG A 148 -7.28 -15.48 -12.13
N GLU A 149 -6.19 -15.72 -12.85
CA GLU A 149 -5.54 -17.02 -12.97
C GLU A 149 -4.57 -17.29 -11.82
N ALA A 150 -4.17 -16.27 -11.06
CA ALA A 150 -3.23 -16.41 -9.95
C ALA A 150 -3.72 -17.47 -8.94
N GLN A 151 -2.88 -18.41 -8.56
CA GLN A 151 -3.18 -19.37 -7.50
C GLN A 151 -3.07 -18.65 -6.15
N VAL A 152 -4.12 -18.74 -5.34
CA VAL A 152 -4.17 -18.10 -4.02
C VAL A 152 -4.67 -19.09 -2.98
N SER A 153 -4.01 -19.13 -1.83
CA SER A 153 -4.38 -20.02 -0.72
C SER A 153 -4.18 -19.34 0.63
N GLN A 154 -4.69 -19.98 1.69
CA GLN A 154 -4.52 -19.53 3.08
C GLN A 154 -3.41 -20.34 3.74
N GLY A 155 -2.38 -19.67 4.24
CA GLY A 155 -1.38 -20.26 5.10
C GLY A 155 -1.77 -20.16 6.57
N THR A 156 -1.45 -21.20 7.33
CA THR A 156 -1.49 -21.17 8.80
C THR A 156 -0.10 -20.83 9.30
N ALA A 157 0.07 -19.73 10.04
CA ALA A 157 1.29 -19.54 10.81
C ALA A 157 1.29 -20.58 11.94
N ALA A 158 2.29 -21.45 11.95
CA ALA A 158 2.60 -22.22 13.16
C ALA A 158 3.24 -21.25 14.15
N TYR A 159 2.52 -20.92 15.21
CA TYR A 159 3.02 -20.19 16.37
C TYR A 159 3.69 -21.16 17.34
#